data_1b498c8cc3e629ef7884d97e49639ae3
#
_entry.id   1b498c8cc3e629ef7884d97e49639ae3
#
_cell.length_a   1.000
_cell.length_b   1.000
_cell.length_c   1.000
_cell.angle_alpha   90.00
_cell.angle_beta   90.00
_cell.angle_gamma   90.00
#
_symmetry.space_group_name_H-M   'P 1'
#
loop_
_entity.id
_entity.type
_entity.pdbx_description
1 polymer ?
#
loop_
_entity_poly.entity_id
_entity_poly.type
_entity_poly.pdbx_seq_one_letter_code
_entity_poly.pdbx_strand_id
1 'polypeptide(L)'
;LTILVFLATVLLNIHLYVTIPKGFFPQQDTGRIVGGIRADQSISFQAMRRKFRQFMAIIRADPAIESVAGFTGGFQTNSGFVFATLKPLSERKESADQVIARLRPRLAQVPGAVLFLQAVQDIRVGGRQANAQYQFTLQADSLPDLYAWGPKLVEALKADSSVIVDVDSDQQQRGLQVNLTIDRDAAARLGVSTRSISATLYDAFGQRQVSTIYNALNQYHVVME
;
A
#
# COMPACT_ATOMS: atom_id res chain seq x y z
N LEU A 1 11.04 -0.61 -58.83
CA LEU A 1 10.03 -0.90 -57.79
C LEU A 1 10.68 -1.62 -56.59
N THR A 2 11.38 -2.75 -56.80
CA THR A 2 11.94 -3.62 -55.74
C THR A 2 12.93 -2.87 -54.86
N ILE A 3 13.84 -2.07 -55.42
CA ILE A 3 14.81 -1.28 -54.63
C ILE A 3 14.09 -0.24 -53.78
N LEU A 4 13.02 0.36 -54.25
CA LEU A 4 12.26 1.37 -53.52
C LEU A 4 11.53 0.76 -52.34
N VAL A 5 10.93 -0.44 -52.53
CA VAL A 5 10.32 -1.22 -51.44
C VAL A 5 11.33 -1.63 -50.41
N PHE A 6 12.51 -2.09 -50.85
CA PHE A 6 13.61 -2.44 -49.94
C PHE A 6 14.04 -1.26 -49.08
N LEU A 7 14.30 -0.11 -49.68
CA LEU A 7 14.68 1.13 -48.93
C LEU A 7 13.57 1.56 -47.97
N ALA A 8 12.32 1.52 -48.38
CA ALA A 8 11.18 1.84 -47.53
C ALA A 8 11.09 0.88 -46.33
N THR A 9 11.33 -0.41 -46.53
CA THR A 9 11.32 -1.41 -45.48
C THR A 9 12.47 -1.15 -44.46
N VAL A 10 13.66 -0.82 -44.94
CA VAL A 10 14.81 -0.49 -44.10
C VAL A 10 14.51 0.77 -43.25
N LEU A 11 14.01 1.82 -43.87
CA LEU A 11 13.64 3.06 -43.15
C LEU A 11 12.53 2.81 -42.12
N LEU A 12 11.52 1.99 -42.47
CA LEU A 12 10.47 1.61 -41.54
C LEU A 12 11.04 0.83 -40.34
N ASN A 13 11.95 -0.11 -40.56
CA ASN A 13 12.58 -0.86 -39.49
C ASN A 13 13.37 0.06 -38.55
N ILE A 14 14.16 1.00 -39.10
CA ILE A 14 14.89 1.97 -38.31
C ILE A 14 13.92 2.85 -37.48
N HIS A 15 12.86 3.33 -38.13
CA HIS A 15 11.84 4.13 -37.46
C HIS A 15 11.16 3.36 -36.32
N LEU A 16 10.71 2.14 -36.56
CA LEU A 16 10.10 1.28 -35.55
C LEU A 16 11.09 0.96 -34.41
N TYR A 17 12.35 0.66 -34.74
CA TYR A 17 13.38 0.39 -33.74
C TYR A 17 13.62 1.59 -32.82
N VAL A 18 13.58 2.81 -33.31
CA VAL A 18 13.74 4.02 -32.50
C VAL A 18 12.50 4.32 -31.68
N THR A 19 11.31 4.10 -32.24
CA THR A 19 10.02 4.53 -31.66
C THR A 19 9.46 3.52 -30.65
N ILE A 20 9.73 2.23 -30.82
CA ILE A 20 9.23 1.19 -29.90
C ILE A 20 9.85 1.35 -28.52
N PRO A 21 9.05 1.41 -27.46
CA PRO A 21 9.53 1.43 -26.09
C PRO A 21 10.41 0.21 -25.79
N LYS A 22 11.65 0.46 -25.36
CA LYS A 22 12.63 -0.59 -25.05
C LYS A 22 12.61 -0.87 -23.56
N GLY A 23 11.80 -1.80 -23.13
CA GLY A 23 11.73 -2.27 -21.75
C GLY A 23 11.97 -3.78 -21.70
N PHE A 24 12.48 -4.26 -20.57
CA PHE A 24 12.67 -5.69 -20.36
C PHE A 24 11.31 -6.43 -20.31
N PHE A 25 10.29 -5.75 -19.76
CA PHE A 25 8.89 -6.18 -19.81
C PHE A 25 8.03 -4.98 -20.22
N PRO A 26 7.35 -5.05 -21.37
CA PRO A 26 6.43 -4.01 -21.78
C PRO A 26 5.23 -3.96 -20.81
N GLN A 27 4.84 -2.75 -20.44
CA GLN A 27 3.65 -2.54 -19.60
C GLN A 27 2.41 -2.97 -20.38
N GLN A 28 1.60 -3.81 -19.73
CA GLN A 28 0.33 -4.30 -20.30
C GLN A 28 -0.84 -3.57 -19.65
N ASP A 29 -1.83 -3.24 -20.44
CA ASP A 29 -3.10 -2.74 -19.96
C ASP A 29 -4.09 -3.88 -19.79
N THR A 30 -4.11 -4.47 -18.61
CA THR A 30 -5.01 -5.58 -18.26
C THR A 30 -6.43 -5.11 -17.89
N GLY A 31 -6.69 -3.81 -17.90
CA GLY A 31 -7.94 -3.24 -17.40
C GLY A 31 -8.11 -3.32 -15.88
N ARG A 32 -7.06 -3.64 -15.14
CA ARG A 32 -7.08 -3.78 -13.69
C ARG A 32 -6.06 -2.86 -13.03
N ILE A 33 -6.50 -2.23 -11.94
CA ILE A 33 -5.66 -1.37 -11.10
C ILE A 33 -5.68 -1.93 -9.69
N VAL A 34 -4.53 -1.99 -9.07
CA VAL A 34 -4.37 -2.29 -7.64
C VAL A 34 -3.78 -1.08 -6.94
N GLY A 35 -4.22 -0.82 -5.72
CA GLY A 35 -3.69 0.28 -4.92
C GLY A 35 -3.44 -0.12 -3.49
N GLY A 36 -2.35 0.41 -2.92
CA GLY A 36 -2.03 0.32 -1.51
C GLY A 36 -2.26 1.66 -0.82
N ILE A 37 -3.05 1.65 0.24
CA ILE A 37 -3.26 2.83 1.08
C ILE A 37 -2.30 2.75 2.26
N ARG A 38 -1.68 3.88 2.55
CA ARG A 38 -0.86 4.06 3.75
C ARG A 38 -1.24 5.35 4.45
N ALA A 39 -1.50 5.25 5.75
CA ALA A 39 -1.80 6.38 6.62
C ALA A 39 -0.75 6.46 7.75
N ASP A 40 -0.88 7.48 8.59
CA ASP A 40 -0.05 7.61 9.78
C ASP A 40 -0.16 6.37 10.68
N GLN A 41 0.94 5.99 11.32
CA GLN A 41 1.01 4.78 12.14
C GLN A 41 0.11 4.84 13.38
N SER A 42 -0.18 6.05 13.87
CA SER A 42 -1.06 6.31 15.02
C SER A 42 -2.56 6.42 14.67
N ILE A 43 -2.92 6.23 13.40
CA ILE A 43 -4.32 6.41 12.95
C ILE A 43 -5.23 5.37 13.60
N SER A 44 -6.40 5.80 14.09
CA SER A 44 -7.43 4.87 14.56
C SER A 44 -8.13 4.17 13.38
N PHE A 45 -8.67 2.97 13.63
CA PHE A 45 -9.41 2.22 12.62
C PHE A 45 -10.57 3.03 12.03
N GLN A 46 -11.32 3.78 12.86
CA GLN A 46 -12.44 4.61 12.39
C GLN A 46 -11.95 5.74 11.48
N ALA A 47 -10.81 6.36 11.82
CA ALA A 47 -10.21 7.39 10.97
C ALA A 47 -9.72 6.80 9.65
N MET A 48 -9.04 5.64 9.69
CA MET A 48 -8.61 4.92 8.50
C MET A 48 -9.80 4.53 7.61
N ARG A 49 -10.89 4.03 8.20
CA ARG A 49 -12.13 3.71 7.46
C ARG A 49 -12.74 4.92 6.76
N ARG A 50 -12.69 6.11 7.39
CA ARG A 50 -13.14 7.37 6.74
C ARG A 50 -12.28 7.72 5.53
N LYS A 51 -10.93 7.64 5.66
CA LYS A 51 -9.99 7.87 4.55
C LYS A 51 -10.20 6.87 3.42
N PHE A 52 -10.32 5.61 3.76
CA PHE A 52 -10.63 4.55 2.80
C PHE A 52 -11.88 4.87 1.98
N ARG A 53 -12.98 5.26 2.64
CA ARG A 53 -14.23 5.65 1.95
C ARG A 53 -14.05 6.85 1.04
N GLN A 54 -13.23 7.85 1.42
CA GLN A 54 -12.92 9.00 0.58
C GLN A 54 -12.19 8.56 -0.69
N PHE A 55 -11.17 7.72 -0.59
CA PHE A 55 -10.47 7.17 -1.75
C PHE A 55 -11.39 6.38 -2.66
N MET A 56 -12.22 5.50 -2.09
CA MET A 56 -13.19 4.73 -2.86
C MET A 56 -14.18 5.61 -3.61
N ALA A 57 -14.66 6.70 -3.00
CA ALA A 57 -15.57 7.64 -3.64
C ALA A 57 -14.89 8.38 -4.81
N ILE A 58 -13.63 8.81 -4.66
CA ILE A 58 -12.87 9.48 -5.71
C ILE A 58 -12.65 8.54 -6.91
N ILE A 59 -12.26 7.29 -6.66
CA ILE A 59 -12.02 6.31 -7.73
C ILE A 59 -13.34 5.99 -8.45
N ARG A 60 -14.40 5.70 -7.69
CA ARG A 60 -15.70 5.34 -8.25
C ARG A 60 -16.32 6.46 -9.10
N ALA A 61 -15.98 7.72 -8.84
CA ALA A 61 -16.46 8.87 -9.60
C ALA A 61 -15.76 9.03 -10.97
N ASP A 62 -14.73 8.25 -11.27
CA ASP A 62 -14.03 8.32 -12.55
C ASP A 62 -14.81 7.52 -13.63
N PRO A 63 -15.06 8.12 -14.81
CA PRO A 63 -15.89 7.50 -15.84
C PRO A 63 -15.28 6.23 -16.46
N ALA A 64 -13.95 6.04 -16.36
CA ALA A 64 -13.26 4.86 -16.85
C ALA A 64 -13.36 3.65 -15.91
N ILE A 65 -13.83 3.84 -14.67
CA ILE A 65 -13.98 2.78 -13.66
C ILE A 65 -15.32 2.05 -13.87
N GLU A 66 -15.27 0.75 -13.95
CA GLU A 66 -16.42 -0.14 -13.96
C GLU A 66 -16.81 -0.54 -12.54
N SER A 67 -15.84 -1.03 -11.77
CA SER A 67 -16.07 -1.46 -10.39
C SER A 67 -14.85 -1.15 -9.51
N VAL A 68 -15.10 -0.97 -8.22
CA VAL A 68 -14.05 -0.78 -7.22
C VAL A 68 -14.41 -1.53 -5.95
N ALA A 69 -13.45 -2.28 -5.43
CA ALA A 69 -13.54 -3.00 -4.17
C ALA A 69 -12.27 -2.77 -3.36
N GLY A 70 -12.33 -3.05 -2.06
CA GLY A 70 -11.14 -2.95 -1.23
C GLY A 70 -11.45 -3.20 0.23
N PHE A 71 -10.40 -3.21 1.02
CA PHE A 71 -10.49 -3.41 2.46
C PHE A 71 -9.40 -2.63 3.19
N THR A 72 -9.63 -2.37 4.46
CA THR A 72 -8.67 -1.75 5.39
C THR A 72 -8.64 -2.55 6.68
N GLY A 73 -7.53 -2.50 7.39
CA GLY A 73 -7.27 -3.37 8.54
C GLY A 73 -6.57 -4.67 8.11
N GLY A 74 -6.63 -5.69 8.94
CA GLY A 74 -5.87 -6.92 8.77
C GLY A 74 -4.58 -6.87 9.59
N PHE A 75 -3.42 -6.94 8.95
CA PHE A 75 -2.13 -6.94 9.67
C PHE A 75 -1.77 -5.58 10.29
N GLN A 76 -2.22 -4.48 9.69
CA GLN A 76 -1.92 -3.12 10.15
C GLN A 76 -3.15 -2.23 10.02
N THR A 77 -3.46 -1.47 11.07
CA THR A 77 -4.60 -0.54 11.10
C THR A 77 -4.46 0.62 10.11
N ASN A 78 -3.21 1.02 9.82
CA ASN A 78 -2.88 2.16 8.97
C ASN A 78 -2.69 1.79 7.49
N SER A 79 -3.04 0.57 7.10
CA SER A 79 -2.93 0.10 5.72
C SER A 79 -4.27 -0.35 5.16
N GLY A 80 -4.37 -0.37 3.83
CA GLY A 80 -5.51 -0.87 3.10
C GLY A 80 -5.17 -1.17 1.66
N PHE A 81 -6.04 -1.92 1.00
CA PHE A 81 -5.89 -2.29 -0.41
C PHE A 81 -7.15 -1.91 -1.18
N VAL A 82 -6.93 -1.46 -2.41
CA VAL A 82 -7.99 -1.12 -3.36
C VAL A 82 -7.74 -1.89 -4.65
N PHE A 83 -8.80 -2.41 -5.21
CA PHE A 83 -8.82 -3.10 -6.50
C PHE A 83 -9.87 -2.41 -7.35
N ALA A 84 -9.49 -1.94 -8.51
CA ALA A 84 -10.40 -1.32 -9.45
C ALA A 84 -10.34 -2.04 -10.79
N THR A 85 -11.50 -2.27 -11.38
CA THR A 85 -11.65 -2.78 -12.74
C THR A 85 -12.04 -1.61 -13.62
N LEU A 86 -11.33 -1.45 -14.72
CA LEU A 86 -11.62 -0.46 -15.75
C LEU A 86 -12.62 -1.01 -16.75
N LYS A 87 -13.38 -0.14 -17.33
CA LYS A 87 -14.21 -0.48 -18.50
C LYS A 87 -13.34 -1.00 -19.65
N PRO A 88 -13.89 -1.77 -20.59
CA PRO A 88 -13.15 -2.22 -21.76
C PRO A 88 -12.49 -1.05 -22.51
N LEU A 89 -11.32 -1.31 -23.09
CA LEU A 89 -10.53 -0.27 -23.77
C LEU A 89 -11.31 0.43 -24.90
N SER A 90 -12.22 -0.30 -25.54
CA SER A 90 -13.14 0.24 -26.57
C SER A 90 -14.07 1.34 -26.06
N GLU A 91 -14.45 1.29 -24.77
CA GLU A 91 -15.35 2.26 -24.16
C GLU A 91 -14.59 3.43 -23.53
N ARG A 92 -13.46 3.19 -22.85
CA ARG A 92 -12.70 4.22 -22.13
C ARG A 92 -11.69 4.98 -22.99
N LYS A 93 -11.17 4.37 -24.07
CA LYS A 93 -10.16 4.94 -25.01
C LYS A 93 -8.83 5.37 -24.37
N GLU A 94 -8.69 5.34 -23.06
CA GLU A 94 -7.53 5.74 -22.29
C GLU A 94 -6.85 4.50 -21.70
N SER A 95 -5.51 4.53 -21.58
CA SER A 95 -4.78 3.45 -20.91
C SER A 95 -4.96 3.48 -19.40
N ALA A 96 -4.68 2.35 -18.72
CA ALA A 96 -4.69 2.28 -17.27
C ALA A 96 -3.77 3.34 -16.63
N ASP A 97 -2.59 3.58 -17.21
CA ASP A 97 -1.63 4.57 -16.73
C ASP A 97 -2.17 6.01 -16.86
N GLN A 98 -2.89 6.32 -17.94
CA GLN A 98 -3.54 7.61 -18.11
C GLN A 98 -4.65 7.84 -17.08
N VAL A 99 -5.44 6.81 -16.79
CA VAL A 99 -6.46 6.87 -15.72
C VAL A 99 -5.79 7.07 -14.35
N ILE A 100 -4.71 6.36 -14.04
CA ILE A 100 -3.93 6.54 -12.80
C ILE A 100 -3.38 7.97 -12.73
N ALA A 101 -2.77 8.47 -13.79
CA ALA A 101 -2.21 9.83 -13.83
C ALA A 101 -3.28 10.91 -13.56
N ARG A 102 -4.49 10.73 -14.09
CA ARG A 102 -5.63 11.63 -13.83
C ARG A 102 -6.16 11.53 -12.40
N LEU A 103 -6.18 10.34 -11.81
CA LEU A 103 -6.65 10.11 -10.44
C LEU A 103 -5.67 10.65 -9.40
N ARG A 104 -4.37 10.58 -9.65
CA ARG A 104 -3.30 10.96 -8.72
C ARG A 104 -3.49 12.34 -8.05
N PRO A 105 -3.71 13.46 -8.77
CA PRO A 105 -3.89 14.76 -8.13
C PRO A 105 -5.16 14.84 -7.27
N ARG A 106 -6.21 14.08 -7.60
CA ARG A 106 -7.44 14.03 -6.82
C ARG A 106 -7.25 13.21 -5.54
N LEU A 107 -6.52 12.11 -5.61
CA LEU A 107 -6.20 11.26 -4.46
C LEU A 107 -5.24 11.96 -3.50
N ALA A 108 -4.33 12.78 -4.00
CA ALA A 108 -3.41 13.58 -3.18
C ALA A 108 -4.12 14.64 -2.30
N GLN A 109 -5.38 14.97 -2.59
CA GLN A 109 -6.18 15.89 -1.78
C GLN A 109 -6.69 15.27 -0.47
N VAL A 110 -6.58 13.96 -0.27
CA VAL A 110 -6.99 13.31 0.98
C VAL A 110 -5.89 13.46 2.02
N PRO A 111 -6.04 14.31 3.04
CA PRO A 111 -4.99 14.57 4.00
C PRO A 111 -4.78 13.37 4.95
N GLY A 112 -3.54 13.13 5.38
CA GLY A 112 -3.18 12.13 6.39
C GLY A 112 -3.23 10.68 5.92
N ALA A 113 -3.37 10.43 4.63
CA ALA A 113 -3.20 9.12 4.01
C ALA A 113 -2.79 9.30 2.54
N VAL A 114 -2.07 8.32 2.02
CA VAL A 114 -1.66 8.27 0.61
C VAL A 114 -2.16 6.98 0.00
N LEU A 115 -2.63 7.05 -1.23
CA LEU A 115 -3.01 5.89 -2.04
C LEU A 115 -2.10 5.83 -3.27
N PHE A 116 -1.36 4.74 -3.39
CA PHE A 116 -0.51 4.41 -4.53
C PHE A 116 -1.26 3.47 -5.46
N LEU A 117 -1.48 3.87 -6.71
CA LEU A 117 -2.15 3.07 -7.72
C LEU A 117 -1.15 2.51 -8.74
N GLN A 118 -1.35 1.27 -9.14
CA GLN A 118 -0.56 0.58 -10.16
C GLN A 118 -1.46 -0.20 -11.10
N ALA A 119 -1.12 -0.20 -12.40
CA ALA A 119 -1.72 -1.13 -13.35
C ALA A 119 -1.25 -2.57 -13.03
N VAL A 120 -2.19 -3.50 -12.94
CA VAL A 120 -1.86 -4.91 -12.70
C VAL A 120 -1.18 -5.48 -13.92
N GLN A 121 -0.01 -6.08 -13.71
CA GLN A 121 0.75 -6.78 -14.75
C GLN A 121 0.60 -8.29 -14.58
N ASP A 122 0.46 -9.02 -15.69
CA ASP A 122 0.38 -10.49 -15.66
C ASP A 122 1.71 -11.12 -15.23
N ILE A 123 2.83 -10.49 -15.61
CA ILE A 123 4.16 -10.92 -15.22
C ILE A 123 4.75 -9.89 -14.27
N ARG A 124 5.07 -10.33 -13.06
CA ARG A 124 5.80 -9.53 -12.07
C ARG A 124 7.21 -10.08 -11.91
N VAL A 125 8.19 -9.20 -12.04
CA VAL A 125 9.59 -9.51 -11.78
C VAL A 125 10.02 -8.79 -10.51
N GLY A 126 10.38 -9.55 -9.49
CA GLY A 126 10.78 -9.02 -8.18
C GLY A 126 10.08 -9.73 -7.01
N GLY A 127 10.74 -9.73 -5.85
CA GLY A 127 10.41 -10.66 -4.76
C GLY A 127 9.38 -10.21 -3.73
N ARG A 128 9.11 -8.91 -3.55
CA ARG A 128 8.25 -8.41 -2.46
C ARG A 128 7.03 -7.67 -3.00
N GLN A 129 5.88 -7.86 -2.37
CA GLN A 129 4.73 -7.00 -2.63
C GLN A 129 5.04 -5.60 -2.12
N ALA A 130 5.00 -4.61 -3.01
CA ALA A 130 5.19 -3.21 -2.69
C ALA A 130 4.15 -2.35 -3.38
N ASN A 131 4.00 -1.13 -2.86
CA ASN A 131 3.11 -0.12 -3.44
C ASN A 131 3.69 0.53 -4.70
N ALA A 132 4.90 0.16 -5.09
CA ALA A 132 5.62 0.70 -6.25
C ALA A 132 6.12 -0.42 -7.17
N GLN A 133 6.22 -0.11 -8.46
CA GLN A 133 6.69 -1.02 -9.49
C GLN A 133 8.19 -1.32 -9.34
N TYR A 134 8.97 -0.31 -9.01
CA TYR A 134 10.40 -0.42 -8.75
C TYR A 134 10.67 -0.42 -7.26
N GLN A 135 11.54 -1.32 -6.81
CA GLN A 135 11.87 -1.49 -5.41
C GLN A 135 13.38 -1.35 -5.22
N PHE A 136 13.74 -0.58 -4.22
CA PHE A 136 15.11 -0.44 -3.78
C PHE A 136 15.22 -0.82 -2.30
N THR A 137 16.20 -1.64 -1.95
CA THR A 137 16.44 -2.06 -0.56
C THR A 137 17.63 -1.30 0.01
N LEU A 138 17.39 -0.45 1.01
CA LEU A 138 18.45 0.18 1.77
C LEU A 138 18.87 -0.74 2.91
N GLN A 139 20.16 -1.01 3.01
CA GLN A 139 20.75 -1.82 4.08
C GLN A 139 21.78 -1.00 4.84
N ALA A 140 21.87 -1.21 6.13
CA ALA A 140 22.87 -0.62 7.00
C ALA A 140 23.22 -1.61 8.13
N ASP A 141 24.43 -1.47 8.69
CA ASP A 141 24.92 -2.30 9.77
C ASP A 141 24.26 -1.97 11.12
N SER A 142 23.69 -0.77 11.23
CA SER A 142 23.00 -0.32 12.43
C SER A 142 21.60 0.25 12.13
N LEU A 143 20.64 0.01 13.03
CA LEU A 143 19.30 0.59 12.96
C LEU A 143 19.30 2.12 13.02
N PRO A 144 20.10 2.79 13.89
CA PRO A 144 20.17 4.26 13.91
C PRO A 144 20.57 4.87 12.57
N ASP A 145 21.51 4.26 11.86
CA ASP A 145 21.94 4.72 10.53
C ASP A 145 20.83 4.56 9.51
N LEU A 146 20.17 3.40 9.51
CA LEU A 146 19.03 3.15 8.63
C LEU A 146 17.92 4.19 8.86
N TYR A 147 17.67 4.52 10.12
CA TYR A 147 16.67 5.50 10.52
C TYR A 147 17.04 6.93 10.13
N ALA A 148 18.31 7.25 10.13
CA ALA A 148 18.80 8.57 9.73
C ALA A 148 18.83 8.76 8.21
N TRP A 149 19.23 7.73 7.47
CA TRP A 149 19.39 7.82 6.02
C TRP A 149 18.14 7.53 5.21
N GLY A 150 17.24 6.67 5.69
CA GLY A 150 16.00 6.33 5.00
C GLY A 150 15.16 7.55 4.60
N PRO A 151 14.80 8.45 5.54
CA PRO A 151 14.06 9.66 5.22
C PRO A 151 14.80 10.60 4.25
N LYS A 152 16.11 10.75 4.39
CA LYS A 152 16.93 11.59 3.48
C LYS A 152 16.89 11.07 2.06
N LEU A 153 16.98 9.74 1.89
CA LEU A 153 16.87 9.11 0.57
C LEU A 153 15.49 9.35 -0.03
N VAL A 154 14.43 9.18 0.75
CA VAL A 154 13.05 9.42 0.31
C VAL A 154 12.85 10.88 -0.13
N GLU A 155 13.37 11.84 0.63
CA GLU A 155 13.30 13.27 0.28
C GLU A 155 14.08 13.58 -1.00
N ALA A 156 15.29 13.03 -1.16
CA ALA A 156 16.09 13.20 -2.36
C ALA A 156 15.39 12.63 -3.61
N LEU A 157 14.78 11.43 -3.49
CA LEU A 157 14.01 10.83 -4.58
C LEU A 157 12.74 11.62 -4.92
N LYS A 158 12.06 12.18 -3.94
CA LYS A 158 10.89 13.06 -4.16
C LYS A 158 11.24 14.38 -4.81
N ALA A 159 12.46 14.90 -4.58
CA ALA A 159 12.93 16.14 -5.20
C ALA A 159 13.11 15.98 -6.71
N ASP A 160 13.43 14.79 -7.20
CA ASP A 160 13.56 14.49 -8.64
C ASP A 160 12.24 14.01 -9.25
N SER A 161 11.22 14.85 -9.14
CA SER A 161 9.85 14.56 -9.65
C SER A 161 9.76 14.48 -11.18
N SER A 162 10.84 14.81 -11.91
CA SER A 162 10.89 14.70 -13.38
C SER A 162 11.04 13.25 -13.86
N VAL A 163 11.65 12.39 -13.04
CA VAL A 163 11.94 10.99 -13.38
C VAL A 163 11.18 10.02 -12.47
N ILE A 164 11.02 10.38 -11.19
CA ILE A 164 10.46 9.49 -10.16
C ILE A 164 9.14 10.04 -9.66
N VAL A 165 8.12 9.21 -9.69
CA VAL A 165 6.78 9.53 -9.21
C VAL A 165 6.35 8.48 -8.17
N ASP A 166 5.61 8.90 -7.15
CA ASP A 166 5.02 8.03 -6.13
C ASP A 166 6.08 7.29 -5.29
N VAL A 167 6.97 8.05 -4.65
CA VAL A 167 7.98 7.48 -3.74
C VAL A 167 7.34 7.08 -2.42
N ASP A 168 7.45 5.79 -2.06
CA ASP A 168 7.01 5.23 -0.79
C ASP A 168 8.17 4.55 -0.04
N SER A 169 8.06 4.49 1.28
CA SER A 169 8.99 3.78 2.15
C SER A 169 8.22 2.94 3.16
N ASP A 170 8.68 1.72 3.39
CA ASP A 170 8.11 0.84 4.42
C ASP A 170 8.63 1.14 5.83
N GLN A 171 9.53 2.12 5.97
CA GLN A 171 10.03 2.57 7.26
C GLN A 171 8.91 3.22 8.09
N GLN A 172 8.60 2.63 9.23
CA GLN A 172 7.59 3.10 10.18
C GLN A 172 8.17 3.20 11.58
N GLN A 173 8.30 4.42 12.12
CA GLN A 173 8.95 4.69 13.42
C GLN A 173 8.14 5.62 14.32
N ARG A 174 7.00 6.12 13.84
CA ARG A 174 6.22 7.16 14.52
C ARG A 174 5.00 6.62 15.27
N GLY A 175 4.95 5.30 15.50
CA GLY A 175 3.90 4.70 16.30
C GLY A 175 3.97 5.18 17.75
N LEU A 176 2.84 5.63 18.28
CA LEU A 176 2.73 5.95 19.70
C LEU A 176 2.89 4.67 20.52
N GLN A 177 3.71 4.71 21.55
CA GLN A 177 3.93 3.62 22.48
C GLN A 177 3.56 4.08 23.89
N VAL A 178 2.91 3.21 24.62
CA VAL A 178 2.71 3.38 26.06
C VAL A 178 3.62 2.39 26.78
N ASN A 179 4.63 2.90 27.46
CA ASN A 179 5.51 2.08 28.27
C ASN A 179 5.01 2.05 29.71
N LEU A 180 4.67 0.85 30.19
CA LEU A 180 4.24 0.63 31.56
C LEU A 180 5.42 0.17 32.42
N THR A 181 5.75 0.94 33.46
CA THR A 181 6.72 0.55 34.47
C THR A 181 5.98 0.20 35.73
N ILE A 182 6.07 -1.06 36.15
CA ILE A 182 5.44 -1.53 37.38
C ILE A 182 6.33 -1.23 38.56
N ASP A 183 5.84 -0.41 39.51
CA ASP A 183 6.44 -0.26 40.81
C ASP A 183 6.14 -1.50 41.66
N ARG A 184 7.10 -2.43 41.68
CA ARG A 184 6.94 -3.74 42.36
C ARG A 184 6.86 -3.62 43.85
N ASP A 185 7.55 -2.63 44.44
CA ASP A 185 7.56 -2.42 45.90
C ASP A 185 6.24 -1.83 46.37
N ALA A 186 5.67 -0.88 45.61
CA ALA A 186 4.36 -0.35 45.88
C ALA A 186 3.28 -1.43 45.70
N ALA A 187 3.35 -2.23 44.64
CA ALA A 187 2.41 -3.32 44.38
C ALA A 187 2.46 -4.37 45.53
N ALA A 188 3.65 -4.74 46.02
CA ALA A 188 3.80 -5.67 47.11
C ALA A 188 3.19 -5.12 48.42
N ARG A 189 3.41 -3.84 48.75
CA ARG A 189 2.80 -3.18 49.92
C ARG A 189 1.28 -3.15 49.87
N LEU A 190 0.71 -3.04 48.65
CA LEU A 190 -0.73 -3.04 48.41
C LEU A 190 -1.32 -4.44 48.26
N GLY A 191 -0.53 -5.50 48.35
CA GLY A 191 -0.99 -6.87 48.13
C GLY A 191 -1.37 -7.21 46.70
N VAL A 192 -0.94 -6.40 45.71
CA VAL A 192 -1.25 -6.59 44.30
C VAL A 192 -0.13 -7.38 43.63
N SER A 193 -0.44 -8.55 43.11
CA SER A 193 0.53 -9.37 42.38
C SER A 193 0.78 -8.86 40.99
N THR A 194 2.00 -9.06 40.47
CA THR A 194 2.31 -8.75 39.03
C THR A 194 1.44 -9.56 38.08
N ARG A 195 1.01 -10.76 38.48
CA ARG A 195 0.06 -11.59 37.72
C ARG A 195 -1.30 -10.90 37.56
N SER A 196 -1.81 -10.31 38.68
CA SER A 196 -3.07 -9.57 38.65
C SER A 196 -2.99 -8.35 37.75
N ILE A 197 -1.89 -7.59 37.82
CA ILE A 197 -1.66 -6.43 36.93
C ILE A 197 -1.64 -6.86 35.45
N SER A 198 -0.87 -7.90 35.14
CA SER A 198 -0.79 -8.41 33.77
C SER A 198 -2.15 -8.93 33.25
N ALA A 199 -2.92 -9.62 34.11
CA ALA A 199 -4.24 -10.11 33.75
C ALA A 199 -5.20 -8.95 33.45
N THR A 200 -5.23 -7.92 34.32
CA THR A 200 -6.07 -6.73 34.11
C THR A 200 -5.69 -5.97 32.85
N LEU A 201 -4.40 -5.81 32.56
CA LEU A 201 -3.93 -5.18 31.33
C LEU A 201 -4.31 -6.00 30.09
N TYR A 202 -4.20 -7.32 30.17
CA TYR A 202 -4.62 -8.21 29.10
C TYR A 202 -6.14 -8.15 28.86
N ASP A 203 -6.93 -8.05 29.93
CA ASP A 203 -8.39 -7.90 29.85
C ASP A 203 -8.81 -6.54 29.26
N ALA A 204 -8.05 -5.48 29.57
CA ALA A 204 -8.39 -4.12 29.15
C ALA A 204 -7.88 -3.76 27.74
N PHE A 205 -6.77 -4.33 27.29
CA PHE A 205 -6.08 -3.93 26.06
C PHE A 205 -5.76 -5.11 25.12
N GLY A 206 -5.93 -6.35 25.58
CA GLY A 206 -5.76 -7.55 24.78
C GLY A 206 -7.10 -8.12 24.33
N GLN A 207 -7.07 -8.99 23.34
CA GLN A 207 -8.22 -9.78 22.91
C GLN A 207 -8.27 -11.05 23.77
N ARG A 208 -8.91 -10.97 24.92
CA ARG A 208 -9.02 -12.13 25.82
C ARG A 208 -10.03 -13.14 25.32
N GLN A 209 -9.58 -14.35 25.03
CA GLN A 209 -10.47 -15.48 24.80
C GLN A 209 -11.10 -15.89 26.15
N VAL A 210 -12.39 -15.63 26.31
CA VAL A 210 -13.15 -15.90 27.54
C VAL A 210 -13.81 -17.27 27.53
N SER A 211 -14.11 -17.83 26.34
CA SER A 211 -14.76 -19.13 26.20
C SER A 211 -14.48 -19.75 24.82
N THR A 212 -14.70 -21.04 24.72
CA THR A 212 -14.74 -21.77 23.46
C THR A 212 -16.04 -22.54 23.36
N ILE A 213 -16.79 -22.31 22.28
CA ILE A 213 -18.01 -23.05 21.96
C ILE A 213 -17.63 -24.18 21.00
N TYR A 214 -17.91 -25.40 21.39
CA TYR A 214 -17.66 -26.59 20.60
C TYR A 214 -18.94 -27.04 19.90
N ASN A 215 -18.86 -27.17 18.58
CA ASN A 215 -19.87 -27.82 17.76
C ASN A 215 -19.28 -29.14 17.18
N ALA A 216 -20.15 -30.00 16.63
CA ALA A 216 -19.72 -31.26 16.06
C ALA A 216 -18.65 -31.16 14.97
N LEU A 217 -18.60 -30.03 14.27
CA LEU A 217 -17.68 -29.80 13.13
C LEU A 217 -16.69 -28.65 13.36
N ASN A 218 -16.94 -27.73 14.31
CA ASN A 218 -16.15 -26.51 14.47
C ASN A 218 -16.01 -26.08 15.94
N GLN A 219 -14.96 -25.29 16.22
CA GLN A 219 -14.82 -24.55 17.47
C GLN A 219 -14.90 -23.06 17.18
N TYR A 220 -15.61 -22.34 18.05
CA TYR A 220 -15.73 -20.89 17.99
C TYR A 220 -15.16 -20.29 19.28
N HIS A 221 -14.20 -19.38 19.14
CA HIS A 221 -13.65 -18.64 20.27
C HIS A 221 -14.50 -17.43 20.56
N VAL A 222 -14.90 -17.28 21.81
CA VAL A 222 -15.54 -16.05 22.29
C VAL A 222 -14.44 -15.14 22.80
N VAL A 223 -14.27 -14.00 22.15
CA VAL A 223 -13.26 -13.00 22.48
C VAL A 223 -13.94 -11.79 23.07
N MET A 224 -13.37 -11.27 24.16
CA MET A 224 -13.80 -10.03 24.80
C MET A 224 -12.88 -8.91 24.32
N GLU A 225 -13.48 -7.83 23.78
CA GLU A 225 -12.83 -6.60 23.34
C GLU A 225 -13.39 -5.40 24.08
#